data_a93c2a77da5460c1a228f0dd30a16224
#
_entry.id   a93c2a77da5460c1a228f0dd30a16224
#
_cell.length_a   1.000
_cell.length_b   1.000
_cell.length_c   1.000
_cell.angle_alpha   90.00
_cell.angle_beta   90.00
_cell.angle_gamma   90.00
#
_symmetry.space_group_name_H-M   'P 1'
#
loop_
_entity.id
_entity.type
_entity.pdbx_description
1 polymer ?
#
loop_
_entity_poly.entity_id
_entity_poly.type
_entity_poly.pdbx_seq_one_letter_code
_entity_poly.pdbx_strand_id
1 'polypeptide(L)'
;MITVAILATTLLLSWVNYEMFKGRVMDDLEAYGRMFAVEMNGEAETQSALHSLEEDIRVTLVHADGTVYYDNFADPNAMDNHADRPEIRQALENGSGSDIRNSSTVDQSAFYYAVRLKNGDVMRLAQEASNIWSVYFRSMPLIMLLAAGMACVSLYLAHLLTARLVQPIERMTAHLNNVSGVARYPELEPFMDMIEQQHEEILRSANMRVEFTANVSHELKTPLTSISGYAELIESGMAQGEQAKTFAAEIHKSANRLLTLINDIIRLSQMDAPMPDLKFEPVDLAQIAANTFEQLEMSARKADVTLQLDAKPAMVEADRQMMDELLYNLCDNAIRYNVHGGSVKLEVRPVRDKVIVCVQDTGIGISLENQEHVFERFYRVDKSRSKATGGTGLGLAIVKHIAVKHNAQIELESELGRGTKISVIFERCFKG
;
A
#
# COMPACT_ATOMS: atom_id res chain seq x y z
N MET A 1 -6.31 23.07 14.12
CA MET A 1 -4.88 23.06 14.50
C MET A 1 -4.15 24.35 14.13
N ILE A 2 -4.17 24.79 12.85
CA ILE A 2 -3.47 26.01 12.39
C ILE A 2 -3.90 27.25 13.15
N THR A 3 -5.20 27.48 13.36
CA THR A 3 -5.75 28.62 14.12
C THR A 3 -5.28 28.64 15.57
N VAL A 4 -5.20 27.48 16.23
CA VAL A 4 -4.70 27.36 17.61
C VAL A 4 -3.20 27.66 17.67
N ALA A 5 -2.42 27.19 16.69
CA ALA A 5 -0.99 27.47 16.60
C ALA A 5 -0.71 28.97 16.38
N ILE A 6 -1.47 29.63 15.52
CA ILE A 6 -1.37 31.09 15.29
C ILE A 6 -1.70 31.85 16.56
N LEU A 7 -2.75 31.48 17.27
CA LEU A 7 -3.16 32.14 18.52
C LEU A 7 -2.10 31.93 19.62
N ALA A 8 -1.55 30.73 19.74
CA ALA A 8 -0.49 30.44 20.71
C ALA A 8 0.81 31.19 20.39
N THR A 9 1.22 31.28 19.14
CA THR A 9 2.42 32.02 18.73
C THR A 9 2.26 33.52 18.90
N THR A 10 1.08 34.09 18.62
CA THR A 10 0.82 35.52 18.88
C THR A 10 0.84 35.85 20.36
N LEU A 11 0.26 35.01 21.21
CA LEU A 11 0.31 35.21 22.67
C LEU A 11 1.75 35.11 23.17
N LEU A 12 2.52 34.13 22.73
CA LEU A 12 3.90 33.97 23.15
C LEU A 12 4.76 35.17 22.70
N LEU A 13 4.61 35.61 21.46
CA LEU A 13 5.34 36.76 20.93
C LEU A 13 4.99 38.05 21.70
N SER A 14 3.73 38.21 22.06
CA SER A 14 3.27 39.32 22.87
C SER A 14 3.88 39.33 24.26
N TRP A 15 3.93 38.18 24.90
CA TRP A 15 4.55 38.04 26.21
C TRP A 15 6.04 38.33 26.18
N VAL A 16 6.75 37.80 25.18
CA VAL A 16 8.20 38.07 25.01
C VAL A 16 8.47 39.56 24.76
N ASN A 17 7.69 40.20 23.90
CA ASN A 17 7.83 41.65 23.65
C ASN A 17 7.60 42.48 24.95
N TYR A 18 6.62 42.07 25.76
CA TYR A 18 6.36 42.74 27.04
C TYR A 18 7.51 42.63 28.02
N GLU A 19 8.10 41.44 28.17
CA GLU A 19 9.28 41.26 29.04
C GLU A 19 10.49 42.01 28.53
N MET A 20 10.73 42.02 27.23
CA MET A 20 11.82 42.82 26.62
C MET A 20 11.64 44.32 26.83
N PHE A 21 10.42 44.80 26.75
CA PHE A 21 10.09 46.22 26.99
C PHE A 21 10.36 46.61 28.45
N LYS A 22 9.90 45.81 29.42
CA LYS A 22 10.19 46.04 30.84
C LYS A 22 11.68 46.12 31.13
N GLY A 23 12.45 45.15 30.57
CA GLY A 23 13.90 45.12 30.70
C GLY A 23 14.51 46.40 30.17
N ARG A 24 14.16 46.85 28.98
CA ARG A 24 14.69 48.05 28.34
C ARG A 24 14.40 49.32 29.15
N VAL A 25 13.19 49.52 29.59
CA VAL A 25 12.80 50.69 30.43
C VAL A 25 13.60 50.71 31.72
N MET A 26 13.84 49.57 32.36
CA MET A 26 14.60 49.48 33.60
C MET A 26 16.09 49.75 33.33
N ASP A 27 16.68 49.20 32.24
CA ASP A 27 18.06 49.45 31.87
C ASP A 27 18.33 50.93 31.55
N ASP A 28 17.35 51.60 30.88
CA ASP A 28 17.43 53.04 30.58
C ASP A 28 17.36 53.86 31.88
N LEU A 29 16.46 53.58 32.78
CA LEU A 29 16.37 54.25 34.10
C LEU A 29 17.63 54.04 34.95
N GLU A 30 18.23 52.85 34.92
CA GLU A 30 19.50 52.56 35.58
C GLU A 30 20.63 53.35 34.99
N ALA A 31 20.73 53.43 33.63
CA ALA A 31 21.75 54.20 32.93
C ALA A 31 21.64 55.72 33.29
N TYR A 32 20.42 56.26 33.22
CA TYR A 32 20.16 57.64 33.63
C TYR A 32 20.50 57.90 35.11
N GLY A 33 20.07 56.96 35.99
CA GLY A 33 20.35 57.08 37.43
C GLY A 33 21.85 57.11 37.73
N ARG A 34 22.64 56.26 37.10
CA ARG A 34 24.08 56.25 37.26
C ARG A 34 24.74 57.51 36.72
N MET A 35 24.32 58.00 35.56
CA MET A 35 24.82 59.20 34.91
C MET A 35 24.57 60.43 35.79
N PHE A 36 23.35 60.65 36.25
CA PHE A 36 22.99 61.76 37.08
C PHE A 36 23.62 61.69 38.49
N ALA A 37 23.77 60.51 39.06
CA ALA A 37 24.46 60.36 40.35
C ALA A 37 25.90 60.79 40.28
N VAL A 38 26.58 60.56 39.14
CA VAL A 38 27.98 61.06 38.89
C VAL A 38 27.99 62.58 38.77
N GLU A 39 27.07 63.16 38.02
CA GLU A 39 26.99 64.62 37.79
C GLU A 39 26.61 65.40 39.09
N MET A 40 25.67 64.91 39.84
CA MET A 40 25.29 65.51 41.14
C MET A 40 26.36 65.39 42.23
N ASN A 41 27.31 64.50 42.08
CA ASN A 41 28.44 64.36 42.99
C ASN A 41 29.63 65.30 42.65
N GLY A 42 29.51 66.08 41.53
CA GLY A 42 30.40 67.14 41.13
C GLY A 42 29.89 68.53 41.61
N GLU A 43 30.74 69.42 42.10
CA GLU A 43 30.40 70.68 42.78
C GLU A 43 29.76 71.78 41.90
N ALA A 44 29.23 71.51 40.71
CA ALA A 44 28.71 72.53 39.80
C ALA A 44 27.22 72.30 39.41
N GLU A 45 26.42 73.29 39.79
CA GLU A 45 25.08 73.62 39.26
C GLU A 45 24.08 72.44 39.08
N THR A 46 23.63 71.88 40.21
CA THR A 46 22.62 70.85 40.30
C THR A 46 21.28 71.21 39.61
N GLN A 47 20.90 72.49 39.55
CA GLN A 47 19.65 72.92 38.93
C GLN A 47 19.65 72.91 37.40
N SER A 48 20.80 73.12 36.76
CA SER A 48 20.89 73.14 35.31
C SER A 48 20.87 71.73 34.69
N ALA A 49 21.47 70.77 35.36
CA ALA A 49 21.47 69.37 34.96
C ALA A 49 20.09 68.70 35.07
N LEU A 50 19.30 69.09 36.07
CA LEU A 50 17.96 68.57 36.24
C LEU A 50 16.94 69.10 35.22
N HIS A 51 17.22 70.24 34.59
CA HIS A 51 16.36 70.87 33.58
C HIS A 51 16.58 70.32 32.16
N SER A 52 17.62 69.54 31.93
CA SER A 52 17.95 68.90 30.67
C SER A 52 17.38 67.50 30.51
N LEU A 53 16.63 67.01 31.48
CA LEU A 53 15.96 65.71 31.45
C LEU A 53 14.82 65.70 30.42
N GLU A 54 14.66 64.61 29.73
CA GLU A 54 13.47 64.37 28.91
C GLU A 54 12.21 64.59 29.75
N GLU A 55 11.21 65.26 29.18
CA GLU A 55 9.96 65.65 29.85
C GLU A 55 9.22 64.49 30.50
N ASP A 56 9.61 63.23 30.19
CA ASP A 56 8.89 62.03 30.61
C ASP A 56 9.49 61.33 31.86
N ILE A 57 10.63 61.80 32.42
CA ILE A 57 11.28 61.19 33.57
C ILE A 57 11.07 62.06 34.83
N ARG A 58 10.41 61.48 35.80
CA ARG A 58 10.25 62.12 37.14
C ARG A 58 11.48 61.88 37.99
N VAL A 59 12.04 62.94 38.53
CA VAL A 59 13.20 62.88 39.46
C VAL A 59 12.74 63.40 40.82
N THR A 60 12.99 62.57 41.84
CA THR A 60 12.72 62.90 43.25
C THR A 60 14.01 62.77 44.05
N LEU A 61 14.36 63.77 44.82
CA LEU A 61 15.49 63.71 45.74
C LEU A 61 14.98 63.57 47.17
N VAL A 62 15.54 62.59 47.87
CA VAL A 62 15.07 62.17 49.18
C VAL A 62 16.22 62.11 50.17
N HIS A 63 16.08 62.75 51.34
CA HIS A 63 17.06 62.60 52.40
C HIS A 63 17.13 61.21 52.97
N ALA A 64 18.21 60.86 53.65
CA ALA A 64 18.42 59.54 54.27
C ALA A 64 17.29 59.17 55.30
N ASP A 65 16.56 60.13 55.84
CA ASP A 65 15.42 59.92 56.68
C ASP A 65 14.08 59.72 55.95
N GLY A 66 14.11 59.75 54.57
CA GLY A 66 12.95 59.58 53.74
C GLY A 66 12.17 60.86 53.41
N THR A 67 12.66 62.04 53.85
CA THR A 67 12.04 63.31 53.51
C THR A 67 12.32 63.77 52.13
N VAL A 68 11.31 64.10 51.32
CA VAL A 68 11.50 64.60 49.96
C VAL A 68 11.80 66.06 49.99
N TYR A 69 12.86 66.50 49.34
CA TYR A 69 13.25 67.92 49.24
C TYR A 69 13.25 68.49 47.82
N TYR A 70 13.16 67.64 46.83
CA TYR A 70 13.03 68.05 45.42
C TYR A 70 12.21 67.04 44.64
N ASP A 71 11.34 67.53 43.76
CA ASP A 71 10.63 66.72 42.76
C ASP A 71 10.32 67.64 41.58
N ASN A 72 10.55 67.14 40.33
CA ASN A 72 10.35 67.94 39.13
C ASN A 72 8.89 68.00 38.66
N PHE A 73 8.01 67.17 39.21
CA PHE A 73 6.60 67.07 38.84
C PHE A 73 5.61 67.58 39.89
N ALA A 74 5.99 67.58 41.16
CA ALA A 74 5.07 67.91 42.23
C ALA A 74 5.77 68.71 43.34
N ASP A 75 5.00 69.42 44.18
CA ASP A 75 5.55 70.15 45.33
C ASP A 75 6.09 69.18 46.41
N PRO A 76 7.42 69.20 46.72
CA PRO A 76 8.01 68.35 47.75
C PRO A 76 7.37 68.44 49.11
N ASN A 77 6.85 69.65 49.48
CA ASN A 77 6.21 69.87 50.79
C ASN A 77 4.84 69.18 50.95
N ALA A 78 4.23 68.79 49.79
CA ALA A 78 2.95 68.12 49.77
C ALA A 78 3.12 66.59 49.73
N MET A 79 4.32 66.08 49.78
CA MET A 79 4.65 64.68 49.69
C MET A 79 4.82 63.96 50.98
N ASP A 80 4.30 62.75 51.13
CA ASP A 80 4.56 61.88 52.23
C ASP A 80 6.02 61.47 52.34
N ASN A 81 6.44 61.00 53.50
CA ASN A 81 7.79 60.46 53.69
C ASN A 81 7.95 59.17 52.82
N HIS A 82 9.09 59.07 52.11
CA HIS A 82 9.38 58.01 51.18
C HIS A 82 10.31 56.90 51.72
N ALA A 83 10.64 56.90 53.04
CA ALA A 83 11.55 55.94 53.66
C ALA A 83 11.08 54.48 53.48
N ASP A 84 9.76 54.24 53.48
CA ASP A 84 9.17 52.91 53.36
C ASP A 84 9.05 52.39 51.89
N ARG A 85 9.46 53.20 50.93
CA ARG A 85 9.46 52.81 49.51
C ARG A 85 10.49 51.74 49.25
N PRO A 86 10.15 50.57 48.62
CA PRO A 86 11.08 49.47 48.39
C PRO A 86 12.36 49.88 47.66
N GLU A 87 12.24 50.69 46.60
CA GLU A 87 13.38 51.21 45.83
C GLU A 87 14.28 52.11 46.66
N ILE A 88 13.73 52.95 47.53
CA ILE A 88 14.51 53.87 48.41
C ILE A 88 15.24 53.06 49.47
N ARG A 89 14.55 52.12 50.15
CA ARG A 89 15.18 51.26 51.15
C ARG A 89 16.31 50.43 50.58
N GLN A 90 16.10 49.82 49.41
CA GLN A 90 17.16 49.07 48.70
C GLN A 90 18.35 49.96 48.34
N ALA A 91 18.09 51.20 47.89
CA ALA A 91 19.18 52.14 47.54
C ALA A 91 19.98 52.55 48.78
N LEU A 92 19.33 52.77 49.95
CA LEU A 92 20.03 53.08 51.21
C LEU A 92 20.91 51.89 51.69
N GLU A 93 20.40 50.63 51.53
CA GLU A 93 21.10 49.42 51.98
C GLU A 93 22.22 49.00 50.99
N ASN A 94 21.91 48.95 49.70
CA ASN A 94 22.74 48.32 48.66
C ASN A 94 23.38 49.31 47.65
N GLY A 95 23.09 50.62 47.83
CA GLY A 95 23.58 51.66 46.93
C GLY A 95 22.67 51.93 45.72
N SER A 96 21.87 50.98 45.31
CA SER A 96 20.79 51.15 44.31
C SER A 96 19.61 50.22 44.61
N GLY A 97 18.46 50.57 44.11
CA GLY A 97 17.23 49.76 44.23
C GLY A 97 16.24 50.03 43.11
N SER A 98 15.42 49.08 42.81
CA SER A 98 14.36 49.22 41.78
C SER A 98 13.05 48.60 42.23
N ASP A 99 11.95 49.12 41.71
CA ASP A 99 10.60 48.60 41.96
C ASP A 99 9.68 48.88 40.76
N ILE A 100 8.68 48.03 40.55
CA ILE A 100 7.67 48.23 39.52
C ILE A 100 6.32 48.17 40.19
N ARG A 101 5.56 49.28 40.13
CA ARG A 101 4.24 49.37 40.74
C ARG A 101 3.17 49.54 39.70
N ASN A 102 2.11 48.76 39.81
CA ASN A 102 0.93 48.94 39.00
C ASN A 102 0.00 49.92 39.74
N SER A 103 -0.36 51.03 39.14
CA SER A 103 -1.34 51.94 39.68
C SER A 103 -2.74 51.30 39.55
N SER A 104 -3.39 51.10 40.70
CA SER A 104 -4.76 50.54 40.74
C SER A 104 -5.85 51.50 40.23
N THR A 105 -5.52 52.78 40.02
CA THR A 105 -6.46 53.84 39.64
C THR A 105 -6.35 54.26 38.15
N VAL A 106 -5.22 54.08 37.57
CA VAL A 106 -4.95 54.33 36.13
C VAL A 106 -4.13 53.15 35.68
N ASP A 107 -4.61 52.34 34.77
CA ASP A 107 -4.03 51.07 34.26
C ASP A 107 -2.60 51.28 33.68
N GLN A 108 -1.69 51.88 34.48
CA GLN A 108 -0.33 52.31 34.17
C GLN A 108 0.65 51.65 35.13
N SER A 109 1.71 51.06 34.56
CA SER A 109 2.85 50.56 35.34
C SER A 109 3.89 51.68 35.48
N ALA A 110 4.24 52.05 36.70
CA ALA A 110 5.30 52.97 36.96
C ALA A 110 6.57 52.21 37.35
N PHE A 111 7.65 52.49 36.66
CA PHE A 111 8.96 51.93 36.89
C PHE A 111 9.76 52.91 37.74
N TYR A 112 10.39 52.40 38.78
CA TYR A 112 11.17 53.17 39.75
C TYR A 112 12.58 52.63 39.82
N TYR A 113 13.59 53.54 39.75
CA TYR A 113 14.95 53.26 40.05
C TYR A 113 15.48 54.28 41.04
N ALA A 114 16.17 53.85 42.10
CA ALA A 114 16.75 54.71 43.10
C ALA A 114 18.24 54.45 43.23
N VAL A 115 19.02 55.50 43.41
CA VAL A 115 20.46 55.40 43.60
C VAL A 115 20.92 56.30 44.75
N ARG A 116 21.79 55.77 45.60
CA ARG A 116 22.34 56.52 46.75
C ARG A 116 23.46 57.46 46.28
N LEU A 117 23.37 58.71 46.67
CA LEU A 117 24.37 59.76 46.39
C LEU A 117 25.47 59.75 47.45
N LYS A 118 26.65 60.42 47.14
CA LYS A 118 27.79 60.50 48.07
C LYS A 118 27.48 61.23 49.35
N ASN A 119 26.53 62.17 49.34
CA ASN A 119 26.12 62.92 50.52
C ASN A 119 25.20 62.10 51.46
N GLY A 120 24.85 60.86 51.07
CA GLY A 120 23.97 59.97 51.83
C GLY A 120 22.50 60.04 51.42
N ASP A 121 22.10 61.01 50.62
CA ASP A 121 20.71 61.15 50.08
C ASP A 121 20.45 60.10 48.96
N VAL A 122 19.21 59.96 48.55
CA VAL A 122 18.78 59.05 47.49
C VAL A 122 18.17 59.85 46.37
N MET A 123 18.60 59.64 45.16
CA MET A 123 17.94 60.10 43.94
C MET A 123 17.08 58.98 43.41
N ARG A 124 15.78 59.25 43.20
CA ARG A 124 14.79 58.34 42.66
C ARG A 124 14.37 58.88 41.31
N LEU A 125 14.43 57.99 40.32
CA LEU A 125 13.90 58.21 38.98
C LEU A 125 12.61 57.39 38.83
N ALA A 126 11.61 57.96 38.19
CA ALA A 126 10.39 57.25 37.88
C ALA A 126 9.98 57.57 36.43
N GLN A 127 9.59 56.55 35.72
CA GLN A 127 9.01 56.66 34.40
C GLN A 127 7.66 55.97 34.38
N GLU A 128 6.64 56.73 34.06
CA GLU A 128 5.33 56.18 33.83
C GLU A 128 5.34 55.55 32.43
N ALA A 129 5.12 54.24 32.37
CA ALA A 129 4.91 53.61 31.06
C ALA A 129 3.50 54.00 30.59
N SER A 130 3.47 55.13 29.91
CA SER A 130 2.24 55.59 29.26
C SER A 130 1.80 54.51 28.26
N ASN A 131 0.87 53.68 28.73
CA ASN A 131 0.01 52.85 27.92
C ASN A 131 0.71 51.84 26.95
N ILE A 132 1.45 50.88 27.54
CA ILE A 132 1.91 49.68 26.81
C ILE A 132 0.74 49.05 26.05
N TRP A 133 -0.45 49.09 26.64
CA TRP A 133 -1.70 48.66 26.02
C TRP A 133 -2.04 49.47 24.76
N SER A 134 -1.70 50.76 24.70
CA SER A 134 -1.99 51.58 23.49
C SER A 134 -1.15 51.17 22.27
N VAL A 135 0.11 50.83 22.48
CA VAL A 135 1.00 50.29 21.44
C VAL A 135 0.52 48.89 21.03
N TYR A 136 0.08 48.13 21.99
CA TYR A 136 -0.45 46.79 21.78
C TYR A 136 -1.77 46.82 20.98
N PHE A 137 -2.72 47.60 21.40
CA PHE A 137 -4.00 47.76 20.71
C PHE A 137 -3.81 48.39 19.30
N ARG A 138 -2.82 49.23 19.10
CA ARG A 138 -2.49 49.81 17.78
C ARG A 138 -1.93 48.79 16.81
N SER A 139 -1.19 47.77 17.26
CA SER A 139 -0.66 46.70 16.44
C SER A 139 -1.63 45.53 16.24
N MET A 140 -2.62 45.35 17.10
CA MET A 140 -3.62 44.27 17.02
C MET A 140 -4.35 44.19 15.69
N PRO A 141 -4.83 45.27 15.06
CA PRO A 141 -5.51 45.17 13.75
C PRO A 141 -4.61 44.59 12.67
N LEU A 142 -3.33 44.93 12.66
CA LEU A 142 -2.37 44.40 11.70
C LEU A 142 -2.12 42.90 11.90
N ILE A 143 -1.98 42.48 13.15
CA ILE A 143 -1.80 41.07 13.52
C ILE A 143 -3.03 40.25 13.12
N MET A 144 -4.23 40.76 13.39
CA MET A 144 -5.51 40.14 13.00
C MET A 144 -5.64 40.05 11.46
N LEU A 145 -5.25 41.08 10.74
CA LEU A 145 -5.25 41.09 9.27
C LEU A 145 -4.31 40.02 8.70
N LEU A 146 -3.09 39.92 9.23
CA LEU A 146 -2.11 38.92 8.83
C LEU A 146 -2.59 37.50 9.14
N ALA A 147 -3.18 37.30 10.32
CA ALA A 147 -3.75 36.01 10.72
C ALA A 147 -4.90 35.57 9.80
N ALA A 148 -5.81 36.52 9.49
CA ALA A 148 -6.91 36.28 8.55
C ALA A 148 -6.38 35.96 7.13
N GLY A 149 -5.36 36.69 6.66
CA GLY A 149 -4.72 36.43 5.39
C GLY A 149 -4.09 35.03 5.31
N MET A 150 -3.36 34.63 6.35
CA MET A 150 -2.80 33.27 6.43
C MET A 150 -3.87 32.19 6.49
N ALA A 151 -4.98 32.42 7.18
CA ALA A 151 -6.11 31.50 7.23
C ALA A 151 -6.76 31.34 5.85
N CYS A 152 -6.96 32.44 5.12
CA CYS A 152 -7.49 32.41 3.74
C CYS A 152 -6.57 31.64 2.78
N VAL A 153 -5.26 31.90 2.84
CA VAL A 153 -4.27 31.17 2.01
C VAL A 153 -4.27 29.67 2.36
N SER A 154 -4.35 29.32 3.64
CA SER A 154 -4.40 27.93 4.09
C SER A 154 -5.66 27.21 3.62
N LEU A 155 -6.81 27.85 3.68
CA LEU A 155 -8.09 27.31 3.16
C LEU A 155 -8.04 27.14 1.63
N TYR A 156 -7.48 28.11 0.93
CA TYR A 156 -7.32 28.05 -0.52
C TYR A 156 -6.40 26.90 -0.94
N LEU A 157 -5.24 26.73 -0.27
CA LEU A 157 -4.33 25.63 -0.53
C LEU A 157 -4.97 24.28 -0.21
N ALA A 158 -5.69 24.16 0.91
CA ALA A 158 -6.43 22.96 1.27
C ALA A 158 -7.48 22.61 0.20
N HIS A 159 -8.22 23.61 -0.29
CA HIS A 159 -9.18 23.40 -1.37
C HIS A 159 -8.51 22.96 -2.68
N LEU A 160 -7.39 23.56 -3.07
CA LEU A 160 -6.62 23.17 -4.24
C LEU A 160 -6.09 21.73 -4.12
N LEU A 161 -5.55 21.37 -2.95
CA LEU A 161 -5.06 20.01 -2.71
C LEU A 161 -6.20 18.99 -2.80
N THR A 162 -7.33 19.27 -2.16
CA THR A 162 -8.51 18.40 -2.21
C THR A 162 -9.01 18.24 -3.64
N ALA A 163 -9.11 19.33 -4.39
CA ALA A 163 -9.58 19.30 -5.77
C ALA A 163 -8.59 18.56 -6.71
N ARG A 164 -7.29 18.69 -6.48
CA ARG A 164 -6.27 18.07 -7.35
C ARG A 164 -5.89 16.62 -6.96
N LEU A 165 -5.97 16.24 -5.69
CA LEU A 165 -5.53 14.93 -5.24
C LEU A 165 -6.68 14.01 -4.79
N VAL A 166 -7.66 14.53 -4.07
CA VAL A 166 -8.73 13.71 -3.47
C VAL A 166 -9.89 13.48 -4.45
N GLN A 167 -10.39 14.52 -5.08
CA GLN A 167 -11.54 14.40 -6.01
C GLN A 167 -11.28 13.44 -7.18
N PRO A 168 -10.10 13.40 -7.81
CA PRO A 168 -9.81 12.41 -8.85
C PRO A 168 -9.91 10.98 -8.35
N ILE A 169 -9.38 10.72 -7.14
CA ILE A 169 -9.42 9.39 -6.52
C ILE A 169 -10.88 8.97 -6.22
N GLU A 170 -11.70 9.88 -5.68
CA GLU A 170 -13.13 9.59 -5.45
C GLU A 170 -13.90 9.32 -6.74
N ARG A 171 -13.61 10.07 -7.82
CA ARG A 171 -14.24 9.83 -9.13
C ARG A 171 -13.82 8.50 -9.73
N MET A 172 -12.57 8.07 -9.51
CA MET A 172 -12.07 6.76 -9.94
C MET A 172 -12.80 5.61 -9.24
N THR A 173 -13.01 5.70 -7.92
CA THR A 173 -13.72 4.66 -7.16
C THR A 173 -15.21 4.55 -7.54
N ALA A 174 -15.83 5.65 -7.92
CA ALA A 174 -17.23 5.67 -8.36
C ALA A 174 -17.44 5.06 -9.77
N HIS A 175 -16.38 4.97 -10.59
CA HIS A 175 -16.46 4.54 -12.00
C HIS A 175 -15.57 3.32 -12.29
N LEU A 176 -15.29 2.47 -11.29
CA LEU A 176 -14.49 1.23 -11.45
C LEU A 176 -14.99 0.30 -12.58
N ASN A 177 -16.27 0.42 -12.98
CA ASN A 177 -16.83 -0.35 -14.09
C ASN A 177 -16.59 0.28 -15.49
N ASN A 178 -16.00 1.48 -15.58
CA ASN A 178 -15.77 2.16 -16.86
C ASN A 178 -14.55 3.10 -16.78
N VAL A 179 -13.38 2.49 -16.62
CA VAL A 179 -12.10 3.19 -16.38
C VAL A 179 -11.64 4.00 -17.62
N SER A 180 -12.13 3.67 -18.80
CA SER A 180 -11.72 4.25 -20.09
C SER A 180 -12.15 5.72 -20.32
N GLY A 181 -12.91 6.34 -19.40
CA GLY A 181 -13.41 7.72 -19.53
C GLY A 181 -12.87 8.73 -18.51
N VAL A 182 -12.00 8.33 -17.61
CA VAL A 182 -11.46 9.20 -16.55
C VAL A 182 -10.18 9.89 -17.02
N ALA A 183 -10.07 11.21 -16.78
CA ALA A 183 -8.86 11.95 -17.08
C ALA A 183 -7.64 11.32 -16.41
N ARG A 184 -6.69 10.83 -17.20
CA ARG A 184 -5.45 10.18 -16.71
C ARG A 184 -4.54 11.26 -16.11
N TYR A 185 -4.25 11.10 -14.83
CA TYR A 185 -3.22 11.87 -14.14
C TYR A 185 -1.90 11.13 -14.26
N PRO A 186 -0.83 11.75 -14.80
CA PRO A 186 0.45 11.06 -15.04
C PRO A 186 1.03 10.39 -13.78
N GLU A 187 0.79 10.98 -12.61
CA GLU A 187 1.27 10.48 -11.32
C GLU A 187 0.55 9.20 -10.85
N LEU A 188 -0.68 8.97 -11.34
CA LEU A 188 -1.52 7.83 -10.99
C LEU A 188 -1.58 6.76 -12.09
N GLU A 189 -0.98 7.01 -13.25
CA GLU A 189 -1.01 6.11 -14.42
C GLU A 189 -0.49 4.69 -14.08
N PRO A 190 0.66 4.49 -13.40
CA PRO A 190 1.14 3.16 -13.08
C PRO A 190 0.19 2.39 -12.14
N PHE A 191 -0.51 3.11 -11.26
CA PHE A 191 -1.47 2.52 -10.34
C PHE A 191 -2.77 2.14 -11.05
N MET A 192 -3.20 2.96 -12.02
CA MET A 192 -4.37 2.68 -12.85
C MET A 192 -4.15 1.45 -13.71
N ASP A 193 -3.01 1.36 -14.39
CA ASP A 193 -2.66 0.22 -15.23
C ASP A 193 -2.64 -1.08 -14.40
N MET A 194 -2.11 -1.02 -13.18
CA MET A 194 -2.11 -2.17 -12.27
C MET A 194 -3.54 -2.59 -11.86
N ILE A 195 -4.42 -1.63 -11.54
CA ILE A 195 -5.82 -1.93 -11.20
C ILE A 195 -6.56 -2.49 -12.41
N GLU A 196 -6.37 -1.92 -13.61
CA GLU A 196 -6.99 -2.37 -14.85
C GLU A 196 -6.56 -3.81 -15.16
N GLN A 197 -5.27 -4.09 -15.06
CA GLN A 197 -4.73 -5.44 -15.23
C GLN A 197 -5.32 -6.43 -14.21
N GLN A 198 -5.37 -6.07 -12.94
CA GLN A 198 -5.98 -6.94 -11.90
C GLN A 198 -7.46 -7.15 -12.14
N HIS A 199 -8.18 -6.12 -12.58
CA HIS A 199 -9.61 -6.24 -12.90
C HIS A 199 -9.86 -7.16 -14.08
N GLU A 200 -9.06 -7.04 -15.14
CA GLU A 200 -9.12 -7.95 -16.29
C GLU A 200 -8.80 -9.40 -15.89
N GLU A 201 -7.81 -9.62 -15.05
CA GLU A 201 -7.48 -10.95 -14.52
C GLU A 201 -8.63 -11.55 -13.70
N ILE A 202 -9.28 -10.75 -12.85
CA ILE A 202 -10.45 -11.18 -12.06
C ILE A 202 -11.62 -11.53 -12.98
N LEU A 203 -11.94 -10.69 -13.97
CA LEU A 203 -13.00 -10.94 -14.93
C LEU A 203 -12.72 -12.19 -15.76
N ARG A 204 -11.48 -12.35 -16.23
CA ARG A 204 -11.05 -13.53 -16.97
C ARG A 204 -11.18 -14.79 -16.13
N SER A 205 -10.75 -14.76 -14.86
CA SER A 205 -10.89 -15.87 -13.93
C SER A 205 -12.36 -16.22 -13.65
N ALA A 206 -13.19 -15.20 -13.45
CA ALA A 206 -14.64 -15.38 -13.23
C ALA A 206 -15.32 -16.01 -14.44
N ASN A 207 -15.04 -15.53 -15.66
CA ASN A 207 -15.57 -16.06 -16.90
C ASN A 207 -15.13 -17.52 -17.13
N MET A 208 -13.84 -17.83 -16.91
CA MET A 208 -13.34 -19.21 -16.98
C MET A 208 -14.07 -20.14 -15.99
N ARG A 209 -14.40 -19.65 -14.79
CA ARG A 209 -15.15 -20.45 -13.79
C ARG A 209 -16.60 -20.70 -14.19
N VAL A 210 -17.26 -19.71 -14.78
CA VAL A 210 -18.63 -19.86 -15.31
C VAL A 210 -18.65 -20.87 -16.45
N GLU A 211 -17.73 -20.72 -17.41
CA GLU A 211 -17.60 -21.62 -18.54
C GLU A 211 -17.26 -23.06 -18.09
N PHE A 212 -16.33 -23.21 -17.17
CA PHE A 212 -16.00 -24.50 -16.55
C PHE A 212 -17.26 -25.17 -15.96
N THR A 213 -18.05 -24.45 -15.15
CA THR A 213 -19.25 -24.97 -14.51
C THR A 213 -20.30 -25.39 -15.54
N ALA A 214 -20.49 -24.60 -16.59
CA ALA A 214 -21.40 -24.90 -17.68
C ALA A 214 -20.97 -26.18 -18.44
N ASN A 215 -19.69 -26.28 -18.79
CA ASN A 215 -19.11 -27.42 -19.50
C ASN A 215 -19.16 -28.69 -18.65
N VAL A 216 -18.86 -28.65 -17.36
CA VAL A 216 -18.99 -29.74 -16.40
C VAL A 216 -20.45 -30.25 -16.40
N SER A 217 -21.41 -29.34 -16.26
CA SER A 217 -22.85 -29.71 -16.21
C SER A 217 -23.28 -30.41 -17.51
N HIS A 218 -22.80 -29.92 -18.64
CA HIS A 218 -23.13 -30.49 -19.95
C HIS A 218 -22.50 -31.87 -20.16
N GLU A 219 -21.22 -32.04 -19.81
CA GLU A 219 -20.51 -33.33 -19.97
C GLU A 219 -20.97 -34.38 -18.96
N LEU A 220 -21.50 -34.01 -17.78
CA LEU A 220 -22.13 -34.93 -16.82
C LEU A 220 -23.54 -35.35 -17.27
N LYS A 221 -24.35 -34.42 -17.81
CA LYS A 221 -25.72 -34.68 -18.21
C LYS A 221 -25.84 -35.72 -19.32
N THR A 222 -24.93 -35.67 -20.31
CA THR A 222 -24.97 -36.54 -21.48
C THR A 222 -24.87 -38.04 -21.12
N PRO A 223 -23.85 -38.54 -20.41
CA PRO A 223 -23.79 -39.96 -20.02
C PRO A 223 -24.88 -40.35 -19.05
N LEU A 224 -25.30 -39.45 -18.15
CA LEU A 224 -26.39 -39.72 -17.21
C LEU A 224 -27.73 -39.93 -17.94
N THR A 225 -28.04 -39.12 -18.95
CA THR A 225 -29.23 -39.29 -19.78
C THR A 225 -29.19 -40.63 -20.55
N SER A 226 -28.00 -41.03 -21.04
CA SER A 226 -27.82 -42.32 -21.72
C SER A 226 -28.06 -43.49 -20.78
N ILE A 227 -27.49 -43.43 -19.56
CA ILE A 227 -27.71 -44.46 -18.52
C ILE A 227 -29.19 -44.59 -18.20
N SER A 228 -29.85 -43.43 -17.89
CA SER A 228 -31.27 -43.41 -17.55
C SER A 228 -32.16 -43.96 -18.67
N GLY A 229 -31.92 -43.50 -19.92
CA GLY A 229 -32.73 -43.94 -21.06
C GLY A 229 -32.60 -45.44 -21.38
N TYR A 230 -31.37 -45.97 -21.37
CA TYR A 230 -31.18 -47.42 -21.59
C TYR A 230 -31.73 -48.25 -20.43
N ALA A 231 -31.62 -47.79 -19.19
CA ALA A 231 -32.18 -48.45 -18.03
C ALA A 231 -33.72 -48.50 -18.11
N GLU A 232 -34.38 -47.40 -18.49
CA GLU A 232 -35.82 -47.31 -18.68
C GLU A 232 -36.33 -48.26 -19.80
N LEU A 233 -35.59 -48.38 -20.91
CA LEU A 233 -35.93 -49.32 -21.97
C LEU A 233 -35.83 -50.79 -21.53
N ILE A 234 -34.89 -51.09 -20.65
CA ILE A 234 -34.78 -52.43 -20.06
C ILE A 234 -35.91 -52.67 -19.06
N GLU A 235 -36.18 -51.70 -18.15
CA GLU A 235 -37.18 -51.81 -17.08
C GLU A 235 -38.60 -51.91 -17.66
N SER A 236 -38.91 -51.14 -18.69
CA SER A 236 -40.21 -51.19 -19.35
C SER A 236 -40.46 -52.47 -20.18
N GLY A 237 -39.47 -53.35 -20.28
CA GLY A 237 -39.58 -54.58 -21.08
C GLY A 237 -39.46 -54.37 -22.61
N MET A 238 -39.22 -53.13 -23.06
CA MET A 238 -39.03 -52.82 -24.48
C MET A 238 -37.74 -53.42 -25.05
N ALA A 239 -36.74 -53.63 -24.20
CA ALA A 239 -35.49 -54.28 -24.55
C ALA A 239 -35.38 -55.61 -23.82
N GLN A 240 -35.29 -56.73 -24.58
CA GLN A 240 -35.17 -58.08 -24.02
C GLN A 240 -34.05 -58.86 -24.71
N GLY A 241 -33.59 -59.96 -24.08
CA GLY A 241 -32.57 -60.84 -24.66
C GLY A 241 -31.24 -60.13 -24.99
N GLU A 242 -30.77 -60.23 -26.24
CA GLU A 242 -29.51 -59.61 -26.68
C GLU A 242 -29.57 -58.08 -26.72
N GLN A 243 -30.73 -57.48 -26.89
CA GLN A 243 -30.88 -56.02 -26.82
C GLN A 243 -30.64 -55.50 -25.39
N ALA A 244 -31.17 -56.19 -24.39
CA ALA A 244 -30.92 -55.84 -22.99
C ALA A 244 -29.42 -55.92 -22.60
N LYS A 245 -28.71 -56.92 -23.11
CA LYS A 245 -27.27 -57.07 -22.93
C LYS A 245 -26.50 -55.90 -23.58
N THR A 246 -26.91 -55.53 -24.80
CA THR A 246 -26.30 -54.38 -25.53
C THR A 246 -26.51 -53.06 -24.74
N PHE A 247 -27.72 -52.82 -24.25
CA PHE A 247 -28.04 -51.64 -23.45
C PHE A 247 -27.34 -51.62 -22.09
N ALA A 248 -27.21 -52.80 -21.43
CA ALA A 248 -26.41 -52.93 -20.24
C ALA A 248 -24.92 -52.61 -20.46
N ALA A 249 -24.37 -53.04 -21.62
CA ALA A 249 -23.01 -52.69 -22.01
C ALA A 249 -22.83 -51.18 -22.24
N GLU A 250 -23.81 -50.50 -22.88
CA GLU A 250 -23.78 -49.03 -23.07
C GLU A 250 -23.96 -48.27 -21.76
N ILE A 251 -24.77 -48.77 -20.81
CA ILE A 251 -24.87 -48.24 -19.43
C ILE A 251 -23.51 -48.32 -18.74
N HIS A 252 -22.88 -49.50 -18.76
CA HIS A 252 -21.58 -49.72 -18.15
C HIS A 252 -20.52 -48.80 -18.75
N LYS A 253 -20.47 -48.63 -20.08
CA LYS A 253 -19.56 -47.73 -20.79
C LYS A 253 -19.78 -46.29 -20.38
N SER A 254 -21.04 -45.84 -20.29
CA SER A 254 -21.39 -44.48 -19.88
C SER A 254 -21.07 -44.20 -18.43
N ALA A 255 -21.27 -45.18 -17.53
CA ALA A 255 -20.91 -45.07 -16.11
C ALA A 255 -19.39 -44.96 -15.92
N ASN A 256 -18.62 -45.78 -16.62
CA ASN A 256 -17.13 -45.68 -16.57
C ASN A 256 -16.64 -44.33 -17.09
N ARG A 257 -17.21 -43.81 -18.17
CA ARG A 257 -16.89 -42.47 -18.66
C ARG A 257 -17.21 -41.40 -17.64
N LEU A 258 -18.36 -41.49 -16.95
CA LEU A 258 -18.76 -40.55 -15.90
C LEU A 258 -17.82 -40.57 -14.72
N LEU A 259 -17.36 -41.76 -14.30
CA LEU A 259 -16.36 -41.89 -13.24
C LEU A 259 -15.02 -41.26 -13.62
N THR A 260 -14.55 -41.47 -14.84
CA THR A 260 -13.34 -40.84 -15.35
C THR A 260 -13.47 -39.31 -15.32
N LEU A 261 -14.59 -38.78 -15.81
CA LEU A 261 -14.81 -37.32 -15.82
C LEU A 261 -14.86 -36.72 -14.39
N ILE A 262 -15.52 -37.41 -13.45
CA ILE A 262 -15.57 -36.96 -12.05
C ILE A 262 -14.15 -36.93 -11.44
N ASN A 263 -13.35 -37.98 -11.66
CA ASN A 263 -12.00 -38.02 -11.17
C ASN A 263 -11.14 -36.93 -11.75
N ASP A 264 -11.24 -36.64 -13.06
CA ASP A 264 -10.50 -35.55 -13.71
C ASP A 264 -10.91 -34.18 -13.16
N ILE A 265 -12.22 -33.96 -12.88
CA ILE A 265 -12.73 -32.74 -12.26
C ILE A 265 -12.19 -32.57 -10.84
N ILE A 266 -12.20 -33.62 -10.02
CA ILE A 266 -11.66 -33.60 -8.64
C ILE A 266 -10.18 -33.25 -8.66
N ARG A 267 -9.39 -33.91 -9.53
CA ARG A 267 -7.96 -33.62 -9.71
C ARG A 267 -7.71 -32.17 -10.10
N LEU A 268 -8.43 -31.69 -11.10
CA LEU A 268 -8.29 -30.30 -11.56
C LEU A 268 -8.68 -29.30 -10.46
N SER A 269 -9.74 -29.58 -9.69
CA SER A 269 -10.16 -28.76 -8.55
C SER A 269 -9.13 -28.72 -7.43
N GLN A 270 -8.47 -29.85 -7.15
CA GLN A 270 -7.38 -29.93 -6.17
C GLN A 270 -6.15 -29.14 -6.63
N MET A 271 -5.87 -29.14 -7.94
CA MET A 271 -4.77 -28.40 -8.50
C MET A 271 -5.03 -26.86 -8.52
N ASP A 272 -6.28 -26.42 -8.64
CA ASP A 272 -6.67 -25.00 -8.63
C ASP A 272 -6.70 -24.40 -7.20
N ALA A 273 -6.72 -25.24 -6.17
CA ALA A 273 -6.69 -24.75 -4.79
C ALA A 273 -5.38 -24.00 -4.48
N PRO A 274 -5.42 -22.90 -3.67
CA PRO A 274 -4.21 -22.29 -3.19
C PRO A 274 -3.46 -23.30 -2.33
N MET A 275 -2.40 -23.83 -2.91
CA MET A 275 -1.38 -24.77 -2.44
C MET A 275 -1.65 -25.57 -1.16
N PRO A 276 -1.88 -26.87 -1.26
CA PRO A 276 -1.24 -27.80 -0.34
C PRO A 276 0.25 -27.93 -0.70
N ASP A 277 1.09 -28.22 0.27
CA ASP A 277 2.53 -28.38 0.13
C ASP A 277 2.89 -29.35 -1.00
N LEU A 278 3.27 -28.83 -2.16
CA LEU A 278 3.87 -29.63 -3.23
C LEU A 278 5.16 -30.22 -2.65
N LYS A 279 5.24 -31.53 -2.64
CA LYS A 279 6.45 -32.23 -2.19
C LYS A 279 7.39 -32.38 -3.36
N PHE A 280 8.18 -31.33 -3.61
CA PHE A 280 9.26 -31.45 -4.57
C PHE A 280 10.35 -32.38 -4.03
N GLU A 281 10.66 -33.40 -4.80
CA GLU A 281 11.73 -34.34 -4.54
C GLU A 281 12.51 -34.64 -5.83
N PRO A 282 13.76 -35.13 -5.73
CA PRO A 282 14.49 -35.57 -6.90
C PRO A 282 13.82 -36.81 -7.52
N VAL A 283 13.26 -36.65 -8.73
CA VAL A 283 12.52 -37.69 -9.45
C VAL A 283 13.24 -38.05 -10.74
N ASP A 284 13.43 -39.33 -11.03
CA ASP A 284 13.93 -39.80 -12.31
C ASP A 284 12.78 -39.98 -13.31
N LEU A 285 12.71 -39.10 -14.31
CA LEU A 285 11.68 -39.13 -15.32
C LEU A 285 11.79 -40.33 -16.26
N ALA A 286 12.97 -40.94 -16.40
CA ALA A 286 13.12 -42.18 -17.18
C ALA A 286 12.38 -43.36 -16.51
N GLN A 287 12.42 -43.44 -15.18
CA GLN A 287 11.69 -44.46 -14.44
C GLN A 287 10.19 -44.28 -14.55
N ILE A 288 9.69 -43.04 -14.43
CA ILE A 288 8.27 -42.72 -14.61
C ILE A 288 7.82 -43.08 -16.03
N ALA A 289 8.61 -42.73 -17.04
CA ALA A 289 8.32 -43.06 -18.43
C ALA A 289 8.16 -44.59 -18.67
N ALA A 290 9.04 -45.37 -18.06
CA ALA A 290 8.93 -46.83 -18.15
C ALA A 290 7.67 -47.37 -17.51
N ASN A 291 7.36 -46.90 -16.27
CA ASN A 291 6.14 -47.30 -15.56
C ASN A 291 4.86 -46.90 -16.33
N THR A 292 4.85 -45.70 -16.92
CA THR A 292 3.72 -45.22 -17.73
C THR A 292 3.47 -46.11 -18.95
N PHE A 293 4.54 -46.55 -19.64
CA PHE A 293 4.40 -47.43 -20.79
C PHE A 293 3.91 -48.82 -20.42
N GLU A 294 4.35 -49.37 -19.25
CA GLU A 294 3.85 -50.61 -18.73
C GLU A 294 2.33 -50.54 -18.44
N GLN A 295 1.87 -49.47 -17.82
CA GLN A 295 0.44 -49.22 -17.54
C GLN A 295 -0.41 -49.12 -18.83
N LEU A 296 0.14 -48.50 -19.87
CA LEU A 296 -0.57 -48.22 -21.13
C LEU A 296 -0.44 -49.33 -22.18
N GLU A 297 0.37 -50.36 -21.93
CA GLU A 297 0.64 -51.45 -22.89
C GLU A 297 -0.65 -52.12 -23.39
N MET A 298 -1.57 -52.45 -22.47
CA MET A 298 -2.84 -53.08 -22.84
C MET A 298 -3.78 -52.13 -23.64
N SER A 299 -3.73 -50.85 -23.35
CA SER A 299 -4.50 -49.84 -24.11
C SER A 299 -3.93 -49.65 -25.52
N ALA A 300 -2.63 -49.59 -25.66
CA ALA A 300 -1.96 -49.50 -26.93
C ALA A 300 -2.23 -50.73 -27.80
N ARG A 301 -2.13 -51.96 -27.26
CA ARG A 301 -2.48 -53.19 -27.98
C ARG A 301 -3.92 -53.21 -28.48
N LYS A 302 -4.91 -52.76 -27.62
CA LYS A 302 -6.30 -52.65 -28.05
C LYS A 302 -6.52 -51.64 -29.16
N ALA A 303 -5.72 -50.57 -29.20
CA ALA A 303 -5.78 -49.55 -30.22
C ALA A 303 -4.93 -49.91 -31.46
N ASP A 304 -4.17 -51.01 -31.47
CA ASP A 304 -3.22 -51.42 -32.46
C ASP A 304 -2.12 -50.37 -32.70
N VAL A 305 -1.57 -49.85 -31.56
CA VAL A 305 -0.50 -48.83 -31.55
C VAL A 305 0.78 -49.39 -30.96
N THR A 306 1.90 -49.18 -31.63
CA THR A 306 3.21 -49.60 -31.15
C THR A 306 3.83 -48.57 -30.24
N LEU A 307 4.30 -48.99 -29.05
CA LEU A 307 4.98 -48.13 -28.08
C LEU A 307 6.50 -48.24 -28.25
N GLN A 308 7.21 -47.10 -28.28
CA GLN A 308 8.67 -47.01 -28.38
C GLN A 308 9.19 -46.08 -27.25
N LEU A 309 10.08 -46.63 -26.38
CA LEU A 309 10.69 -45.89 -25.29
C LEU A 309 12.18 -45.64 -25.55
N ASP A 310 12.57 -44.34 -25.52
CA ASP A 310 13.98 -43.91 -25.52
C ASP A 310 14.21 -42.99 -24.32
N ALA A 311 14.44 -43.59 -23.17
CA ALA A 311 14.57 -42.84 -21.93
C ALA A 311 15.97 -43.00 -21.35
N LYS A 312 16.65 -41.89 -21.12
CA LYS A 312 17.92 -41.80 -20.36
C LYS A 312 17.66 -41.30 -18.97
N PRO A 313 18.37 -41.80 -17.94
CA PRO A 313 18.22 -41.31 -16.59
C PRO A 313 18.32 -39.80 -16.52
N ALA A 314 17.28 -39.14 -15.98
CA ALA A 314 17.17 -37.70 -15.96
C ALA A 314 16.42 -37.25 -14.71
N MET A 315 17.17 -36.62 -13.79
CA MET A 315 16.65 -36.16 -12.51
C MET A 315 16.10 -34.74 -12.63
N VAL A 316 14.89 -34.53 -12.12
CA VAL A 316 14.24 -33.23 -11.95
C VAL A 316 13.75 -33.06 -10.53
N GLU A 317 13.65 -31.85 -10.06
CA GLU A 317 12.99 -31.56 -8.78
C GLU A 317 11.50 -31.38 -9.04
N ALA A 318 10.68 -32.37 -8.64
CA ALA A 318 9.27 -32.40 -9.00
C ALA A 318 8.43 -33.17 -7.97
N ASP A 319 7.12 -32.96 -8.02
CA ASP A 319 6.15 -33.82 -7.36
C ASP A 319 5.96 -35.08 -8.20
N ARG A 320 6.31 -36.25 -7.62
CA ARG A 320 6.29 -37.54 -8.31
C ARG A 320 4.91 -37.88 -8.88
N GLN A 321 3.85 -37.67 -8.09
CA GLN A 321 2.50 -37.99 -8.52
C GLN A 321 2.05 -37.13 -9.71
N MET A 322 2.43 -35.86 -9.72
CA MET A 322 2.16 -34.98 -10.86
C MET A 322 2.94 -35.37 -12.11
N MET A 323 4.18 -35.84 -11.96
CA MET A 323 4.97 -36.35 -13.11
C MET A 323 4.36 -37.64 -13.69
N ASP A 324 3.92 -38.58 -12.86
CA ASP A 324 3.19 -39.76 -13.30
C ASP A 324 1.94 -39.38 -14.11
N GLU A 325 1.18 -38.40 -13.60
CA GLU A 325 -0.04 -37.92 -14.23
C GLU A 325 0.21 -37.18 -15.58
N LEU A 326 1.28 -36.35 -15.62
CA LEU A 326 1.69 -35.66 -16.84
C LEU A 326 2.01 -36.64 -17.96
N LEU A 327 2.88 -37.62 -17.66
CA LEU A 327 3.31 -38.61 -18.65
C LEU A 327 2.14 -39.52 -19.08
N TYR A 328 1.32 -39.93 -18.13
CA TYR A 328 0.12 -40.71 -18.43
C TYR A 328 -0.81 -39.97 -19.39
N ASN A 329 -1.15 -38.70 -19.10
CA ASN A 329 -2.06 -37.91 -19.95
C ASN A 329 -1.49 -37.68 -21.37
N LEU A 330 -0.19 -37.41 -21.50
CA LEU A 330 0.45 -37.25 -22.80
C LEU A 330 0.40 -38.53 -23.60
N CYS A 331 0.77 -39.67 -22.99
CA CYS A 331 0.83 -40.96 -23.67
C CYS A 331 -0.54 -41.55 -23.99
N ASP A 332 -1.53 -41.40 -23.04
CA ASP A 332 -2.90 -41.83 -23.31
C ASP A 332 -3.54 -41.06 -24.45
N ASN A 333 -3.31 -39.74 -24.54
CA ASN A 333 -3.75 -38.94 -25.65
C ASN A 333 -3.10 -39.38 -26.98
N ALA A 334 -1.78 -39.66 -26.99
CA ALA A 334 -1.07 -40.09 -28.14
C ALA A 334 -1.54 -41.48 -28.66
N ILE A 335 -1.96 -42.36 -27.76
CA ILE A 335 -2.56 -43.66 -28.12
C ILE A 335 -3.99 -43.46 -28.63
N ARG A 336 -4.79 -42.69 -27.94
CA ARG A 336 -6.23 -42.48 -28.21
C ARG A 336 -6.51 -41.80 -29.54
N TYR A 337 -5.67 -40.85 -29.94
CA TYR A 337 -5.80 -40.12 -31.19
C TYR A 337 -4.89 -40.63 -32.31
N ASN A 338 -4.31 -41.83 -32.13
CA ASN A 338 -3.50 -42.48 -33.16
C ASN A 338 -4.37 -43.06 -34.28
N VAL A 339 -3.67 -43.46 -35.34
CA VAL A 339 -4.23 -44.27 -36.42
C VAL A 339 -3.95 -45.75 -36.15
N HIS A 340 -4.74 -46.63 -36.75
CA HIS A 340 -4.53 -48.08 -36.69
C HIS A 340 -3.15 -48.45 -37.28
N GLY A 341 -2.41 -49.29 -36.60
CA GLY A 341 -1.01 -49.62 -37.03
C GLY A 341 0.01 -48.50 -36.78
N GLY A 342 -0.38 -47.41 -36.08
CA GLY A 342 0.52 -46.31 -35.77
C GLY A 342 1.47 -46.56 -34.60
N SER A 343 2.21 -45.54 -34.22
CA SER A 343 3.20 -45.62 -33.13
C SER A 343 3.16 -44.41 -32.20
N VAL A 344 3.57 -44.62 -30.95
CA VAL A 344 3.86 -43.58 -29.95
C VAL A 344 5.26 -43.74 -29.47
N LYS A 345 6.07 -42.68 -29.58
CA LYS A 345 7.43 -42.62 -29.09
C LYS A 345 7.51 -41.69 -27.89
N LEU A 346 8.01 -42.19 -26.76
CA LEU A 346 8.31 -41.39 -25.55
C LEU A 346 9.83 -41.30 -25.42
N GLU A 347 10.33 -40.07 -25.46
CA GLU A 347 11.76 -39.78 -25.26
C GLU A 347 11.95 -38.97 -23.96
N VAL A 348 12.94 -39.37 -23.15
CA VAL A 348 13.42 -38.59 -22.01
C VAL A 348 14.89 -38.32 -22.17
N ARG A 349 15.28 -37.08 -22.35
CA ARG A 349 16.66 -36.68 -22.63
C ARG A 349 17.15 -35.55 -21.74
N PRO A 350 18.25 -35.71 -21.02
CA PRO A 350 18.95 -34.60 -20.40
C PRO A 350 19.75 -33.83 -21.46
N VAL A 351 19.55 -32.52 -21.58
CA VAL A 351 20.24 -31.63 -22.53
C VAL A 351 20.78 -30.44 -21.75
N ARG A 352 22.09 -30.42 -21.49
CA ARG A 352 22.77 -29.40 -20.65
C ARG A 352 22.12 -29.30 -19.26
N ASP A 353 21.53 -28.14 -18.96
CA ASP A 353 20.82 -27.78 -17.73
C ASP A 353 19.32 -28.10 -17.75
N LYS A 354 18.82 -28.74 -18.82
CA LYS A 354 17.41 -29.07 -18.99
C LYS A 354 17.18 -30.58 -19.14
N VAL A 355 15.96 -30.99 -18.84
CA VAL A 355 15.44 -32.32 -19.14
C VAL A 355 14.23 -32.15 -20.05
N ILE A 356 14.27 -32.81 -21.21
CA ILE A 356 13.21 -32.78 -22.19
C ILE A 356 12.49 -34.11 -22.19
N VAL A 357 11.18 -34.05 -21.91
CA VAL A 357 10.25 -35.16 -22.09
C VAL A 357 9.47 -34.90 -23.37
N CYS A 358 9.55 -35.80 -24.35
CA CYS A 358 8.91 -35.64 -25.64
C CYS A 358 8.04 -36.87 -25.93
N VAL A 359 6.74 -36.64 -26.19
CA VAL A 359 5.81 -37.66 -26.68
C VAL A 359 5.45 -37.34 -28.11
N GLN A 360 5.74 -38.25 -29.02
CA GLN A 360 5.43 -38.12 -30.42
C GLN A 360 4.54 -39.29 -30.88
N ASP A 361 3.47 -38.98 -31.59
CA ASP A 361 2.57 -39.95 -32.20
C ASP A 361 2.53 -39.80 -33.72
N THR A 362 2.05 -40.83 -34.39
CA THR A 362 1.77 -40.85 -35.84
C THR A 362 0.28 -40.76 -36.15
N GLY A 363 -0.48 -40.12 -35.24
CA GLY A 363 -1.91 -40.06 -35.27
C GLY A 363 -2.48 -39.03 -36.24
N ILE A 364 -3.71 -38.62 -35.97
CA ILE A 364 -4.49 -37.70 -36.83
C ILE A 364 -3.92 -36.28 -36.93
N GLY A 365 -3.03 -35.89 -36.01
CA GLY A 365 -2.53 -34.54 -35.92
C GLY A 365 -3.57 -33.49 -35.55
N ILE A 366 -3.11 -32.25 -35.41
CA ILE A 366 -3.92 -31.09 -34.97
C ILE A 366 -3.73 -29.98 -36.01
N SER A 367 -4.82 -29.43 -36.52
CA SER A 367 -4.78 -28.27 -37.40
C SER A 367 -4.26 -27.02 -36.70
N LEU A 368 -3.59 -26.13 -37.44
CA LEU A 368 -2.95 -24.93 -36.88
C LEU A 368 -3.91 -24.08 -36.06
N GLU A 369 -5.12 -23.89 -36.53
CA GLU A 369 -6.19 -23.14 -35.82
C GLU A 369 -6.60 -23.70 -34.46
N ASN A 370 -6.43 -25.04 -34.28
CA ASN A 370 -6.79 -25.71 -33.03
C ASN A 370 -5.62 -25.83 -32.04
N GLN A 371 -4.37 -25.63 -32.48
CA GLN A 371 -3.18 -25.83 -31.63
C GLN A 371 -3.12 -24.87 -30.42
N GLU A 372 -3.65 -23.67 -30.56
CA GLU A 372 -3.69 -22.70 -29.46
C GLU A 372 -4.71 -23.10 -28.37
N HIS A 373 -5.75 -23.85 -28.76
CA HIS A 373 -6.88 -24.18 -27.90
C HIS A 373 -6.81 -25.58 -27.26
N VAL A 374 -5.97 -26.50 -27.75
CA VAL A 374 -5.96 -27.91 -27.26
C VAL A 374 -5.60 -28.05 -25.78
N PHE A 375 -5.00 -27.03 -25.16
CA PHE A 375 -4.68 -26.98 -23.73
C PHE A 375 -5.80 -26.32 -22.89
N GLU A 376 -6.91 -25.90 -23.53
CA GLU A 376 -8.06 -25.35 -22.81
C GLU A 376 -8.90 -26.48 -22.22
N ARG A 377 -9.58 -26.20 -21.09
CA ARG A 377 -10.41 -27.19 -20.40
C ARG A 377 -11.64 -27.53 -21.24
N PHE A 378 -11.94 -28.83 -21.39
CA PHE A 378 -13.04 -29.37 -22.19
C PHE A 378 -12.94 -29.11 -23.70
N TYR A 379 -11.82 -28.54 -24.17
CA TYR A 379 -11.63 -28.31 -25.58
C TYR A 379 -11.46 -29.63 -26.34
N ARG A 380 -12.10 -29.74 -27.49
CA ARG A 380 -12.06 -30.92 -28.35
C ARG A 380 -12.26 -30.50 -29.80
N VAL A 381 -11.34 -30.87 -30.68
CA VAL A 381 -11.38 -30.57 -32.11
C VAL A 381 -12.64 -31.17 -32.77
N ASP A 382 -13.03 -32.39 -32.39
CA ASP A 382 -14.21 -33.07 -32.91
C ASP A 382 -15.02 -33.72 -31.75
N LYS A 383 -16.15 -33.12 -31.43
CA LYS A 383 -17.08 -33.60 -30.36
C LYS A 383 -17.69 -34.96 -30.66
N SER A 384 -17.85 -35.33 -31.95
CA SER A 384 -18.51 -36.58 -32.36
C SER A 384 -17.53 -37.77 -32.26
N ARG A 385 -16.32 -37.63 -32.78
CA ARG A 385 -15.28 -38.64 -32.80
C ARG A 385 -14.75 -38.94 -31.39
N SER A 386 -14.58 -37.91 -30.59
CA SER A 386 -14.09 -38.06 -29.22
C SER A 386 -15.14 -38.60 -28.24
N LYS A 387 -16.45 -38.60 -28.58
CA LYS A 387 -17.45 -39.39 -27.85
C LYS A 387 -17.23 -40.90 -28.02
N ALA A 388 -16.81 -41.36 -29.19
CA ALA A 388 -16.49 -42.76 -29.46
C ALA A 388 -15.21 -43.22 -28.72
N THR A 389 -14.20 -42.34 -28.60
CA THR A 389 -12.90 -42.62 -27.96
C THR A 389 -12.90 -42.35 -26.44
N GLY A 390 -13.95 -41.73 -25.86
CA GLY A 390 -14.10 -41.56 -24.41
C GLY A 390 -13.30 -40.42 -23.78
N GLY A 391 -12.73 -39.49 -24.59
CA GLY A 391 -11.94 -38.36 -24.07
C GLY A 391 -12.78 -37.33 -23.29
N THR A 392 -12.27 -36.83 -22.17
CA THR A 392 -12.90 -35.80 -21.33
C THR A 392 -12.59 -34.38 -21.81
N GLY A 393 -11.52 -34.17 -22.56
CA GLY A 393 -10.99 -32.86 -22.91
C GLY A 393 -10.27 -32.15 -21.76
N LEU A 394 -9.92 -32.87 -20.71
CA LEU A 394 -9.21 -32.35 -19.55
C LEU A 394 -7.74 -32.75 -19.50
N GLY A 395 -7.30 -33.81 -20.17
CA GLY A 395 -5.95 -34.36 -20.05
C GLY A 395 -4.83 -33.37 -20.41
N LEU A 396 -4.95 -32.65 -21.56
CA LEU A 396 -3.94 -31.63 -21.92
C LEU A 396 -4.02 -30.38 -21.06
N ALA A 397 -5.18 -30.02 -20.52
CA ALA A 397 -5.32 -28.94 -19.54
C ALA A 397 -4.60 -29.30 -18.23
N ILE A 398 -4.68 -30.57 -17.79
CA ILE A 398 -3.92 -31.09 -16.65
C ILE A 398 -2.42 -31.01 -16.94
N VAL A 399 -1.97 -31.45 -18.10
CA VAL A 399 -0.54 -31.34 -18.52
C VAL A 399 -0.05 -29.89 -18.43
N LYS A 400 -0.80 -28.93 -18.97
CA LYS A 400 -0.46 -27.49 -18.90
C LYS A 400 -0.38 -27.01 -17.47
N HIS A 401 -1.34 -27.41 -16.61
CA HIS A 401 -1.35 -27.01 -15.21
C HIS A 401 -0.13 -27.56 -14.46
N ILE A 402 0.20 -28.82 -14.64
CA ILE A 402 1.40 -29.47 -14.04
C ILE A 402 2.68 -28.76 -14.52
N ALA A 403 2.80 -28.49 -15.80
CA ALA A 403 3.96 -27.80 -16.35
C ALA A 403 4.16 -26.40 -15.75
N VAL A 404 3.07 -25.61 -15.62
CA VAL A 404 3.11 -24.30 -14.97
C VAL A 404 3.56 -24.41 -13.50
N LYS A 405 3.06 -25.39 -12.74
CA LYS A 405 3.44 -25.62 -11.34
C LYS A 405 4.92 -26.01 -11.17
N HIS A 406 5.52 -26.59 -12.18
CA HIS A 406 6.93 -26.99 -12.19
C HIS A 406 7.83 -26.04 -12.99
N ASN A 407 7.33 -24.84 -13.36
CA ASN A 407 8.04 -23.87 -14.19
C ASN A 407 8.58 -24.48 -15.49
N ALA A 408 7.88 -25.49 -16.02
CA ALA A 408 8.26 -26.17 -17.24
C ALA A 408 7.63 -25.51 -18.47
N GLN A 409 8.34 -25.53 -19.58
CA GLN A 409 7.86 -25.02 -20.87
C GLN A 409 7.25 -26.16 -21.69
N ILE A 410 6.12 -25.90 -22.37
CA ILE A 410 5.49 -26.84 -23.30
C ILE A 410 5.69 -26.34 -24.71
N GLU A 411 6.12 -27.25 -25.61
CA GLU A 411 6.21 -27.02 -27.04
C GLU A 411 5.33 -28.04 -27.77
N LEU A 412 4.54 -27.57 -28.74
CA LEU A 412 3.63 -28.38 -29.54
C LEU A 412 4.01 -28.23 -31.04
N GLU A 413 4.31 -29.35 -31.69
CA GLU A 413 4.51 -29.44 -33.11
C GLU A 413 3.50 -30.48 -33.67
N SER A 414 2.61 -30.07 -34.56
CA SER A 414 1.61 -30.98 -35.13
C SER A 414 1.22 -30.58 -36.54
N GLU A 415 0.97 -31.58 -37.38
CA GLU A 415 0.46 -31.39 -38.74
C GLU A 415 -0.66 -32.40 -38.97
N LEU A 416 -1.79 -31.92 -39.51
CA LEU A 416 -2.96 -32.75 -39.75
C LEU A 416 -2.62 -33.93 -40.64
N GLY A 417 -2.88 -35.16 -40.22
CA GLY A 417 -2.59 -36.40 -40.92
C GLY A 417 -1.15 -36.90 -40.75
N ARG A 418 -0.27 -36.22 -39.99
CA ARG A 418 1.13 -36.62 -39.77
C ARG A 418 1.46 -36.95 -38.31
N GLY A 419 0.53 -36.64 -37.41
CA GLY A 419 0.70 -36.87 -35.98
C GLY A 419 1.04 -35.62 -35.20
N THR A 420 1.33 -35.82 -33.93
CA THR A 420 1.58 -34.74 -32.93
C THR A 420 2.84 -35.04 -32.11
N LYS A 421 3.62 -34.02 -31.86
CA LYS A 421 4.78 -34.05 -30.95
C LYS A 421 4.58 -32.99 -29.87
N ILE A 422 4.56 -33.40 -28.59
CA ILE A 422 4.49 -32.52 -27.44
C ILE A 422 5.77 -32.71 -26.63
N SER A 423 6.48 -31.62 -26.39
CA SER A 423 7.70 -31.61 -25.58
C SER A 423 7.45 -30.80 -24.32
N VAL A 424 7.81 -31.34 -23.16
CA VAL A 424 7.81 -30.65 -21.87
C VAL A 424 9.23 -30.52 -21.38
N ILE A 425 9.67 -29.30 -21.13
CA ILE A 425 11.06 -28.93 -20.84
C ILE A 425 11.15 -28.50 -19.38
N PHE A 426 11.85 -29.26 -18.57
CA PHE A 426 12.10 -29.01 -17.15
C PHE A 426 13.52 -28.50 -16.93
N GLU A 427 13.76 -27.79 -15.83
CA GLU A 427 15.11 -27.53 -15.34
C GLU A 427 15.68 -28.81 -14.70
N ARG A 428 16.95 -29.09 -14.97
CA ARG A 428 17.62 -30.28 -14.47
C ARG A 428 18.04 -30.09 -13.02
N CYS A 429 17.71 -31.07 -12.16
CA CYS A 429 18.27 -31.14 -10.85
C CYS A 429 19.72 -31.65 -10.92
N PHE A 430 20.68 -30.81 -10.60
CA PHE A 430 22.05 -31.23 -10.38
C PHE A 430 22.16 -31.70 -8.93
N LYS A 431 22.31 -33.01 -8.69
CA LYS A 431 22.86 -33.45 -7.40
C LYS A 431 24.27 -32.90 -7.33
N GLY A 432 24.52 -31.90 -6.45
CA GLY A 432 25.85 -31.49 -6.06
C GLY A 432 26.63 -32.60 -5.38
#